data_c0ced553f8ecc09f4b4317b1c02270a3
#
_entry.id   c0ced553f8ecc09f4b4317b1c02270a3
#
_cell.length_a   1.000
_cell.length_b   1.000
_cell.length_c   1.000
_cell.angle_alpha   90.00
_cell.angle_beta   90.00
_cell.angle_gamma   90.00
#
_symmetry.space_group_name_H-M   'P 1'
#
loop_
_entity.id
_entity.type
_entity.pdbx_description
1 polymer ?
#
loop_
_entity_poly.entity_id
_entity_poly.type
_entity_poly.pdbx_seq_one_letter_code
_entity_poly.pdbx_strand_id
1 'polypeptide(L)'
;MAYKEGVAEILDRISKLKTKKQRVEAMRKDHNIALENVVDLCFKPNIKFVLPTGTPPYKPQPKEADCQATLYANLRKFGVFIDKGPYPNMRQFQRETQFVQFLESLDPDDAKLVIAIKDKKMPYKGITKGLFQEAWPALASTWVVQSDGQNNSA
;
A
#
# COMPACT_ATOMS: atom_id res chain seq x y z
N MET A 1 6.21 2.86 26.26
CA MET A 1 5.90 2.02 25.09
C MET A 1 6.83 2.33 23.97
N ALA A 2 7.30 1.30 23.30
CA ALA A 2 8.18 1.51 22.16
C ALA A 2 7.40 2.16 21.01
N TYR A 3 8.02 3.13 20.41
CA TYR A 3 7.50 3.76 19.20
C TYR A 3 7.52 2.75 18.05
N LYS A 4 6.42 2.63 17.37
CA LYS A 4 6.35 1.76 16.19
C LYS A 4 6.41 2.62 14.92
N GLU A 5 7.42 2.39 14.11
CA GLU A 5 7.57 3.11 12.86
C GLU A 5 6.46 2.72 11.90
N GLY A 6 5.76 3.72 11.35
CA GLY A 6 4.68 3.47 10.39
C GLY A 6 5.21 3.01 9.04
N VAL A 7 4.33 2.41 8.24
CA VAL A 7 4.71 1.93 6.91
C VAL A 7 5.22 3.09 6.05
N ALA A 8 4.53 4.22 6.07
CA ALA A 8 4.95 5.40 5.31
C ALA A 8 6.31 5.90 5.77
N GLU A 9 6.57 5.87 7.08
CA GLU A 9 7.85 6.29 7.62
C GLU A 9 8.99 5.40 7.16
N ILE A 10 8.75 4.08 7.12
CA ILE A 10 9.75 3.13 6.63
C ILE A 10 10.10 3.42 5.18
N LEU A 11 9.08 3.59 4.34
CA LEU A 11 9.29 3.84 2.91
C LEU A 11 10.00 5.18 2.68
N ASP A 12 9.62 6.21 3.42
CA ASP A 12 10.27 7.51 3.31
C ASP A 12 11.75 7.43 3.71
N ARG A 13 12.03 6.76 4.82
CA ARG A 13 13.39 6.60 5.30
C ARG A 13 14.26 5.87 4.28
N ILE A 14 13.75 4.79 3.73
CA ILE A 14 14.49 4.00 2.74
C ILE A 14 14.69 4.81 1.45
N SER A 15 13.69 5.60 1.06
CA SER A 15 13.79 6.42 -0.16
C SER A 15 14.92 7.43 -0.10
N LYS A 16 15.34 7.82 1.11
CA LYS A 16 16.40 8.81 1.31
C LYS A 16 17.80 8.22 1.30
N LEU A 17 17.93 6.90 1.23
CA LEU A 17 19.22 6.26 1.11
C LEU A 17 19.82 6.54 -0.28
N LYS A 18 21.15 6.64 -0.33
CA LYS A 18 21.82 7.15 -1.52
C LYS A 18 21.84 6.19 -2.69
N THR A 19 22.01 4.90 -2.45
CA THR A 19 22.18 3.94 -3.52
C THR A 19 21.07 2.89 -3.54
N LYS A 20 20.86 2.30 -4.72
CA LYS A 20 19.90 1.23 -4.86
C LYS A 20 20.25 0.04 -3.97
N LYS A 21 21.54 -0.28 -3.88
CA LYS A 21 21.98 -1.38 -3.03
C LYS A 21 21.61 -1.17 -1.57
N GLN A 22 21.80 0.05 -1.07
CA GLN A 22 21.41 0.38 0.30
C GLN A 22 19.90 0.25 0.49
N ARG A 23 19.12 0.71 -0.48
CA ARG A 23 17.66 0.60 -0.41
C ARG A 23 17.20 -0.85 -0.42
N VAL A 24 17.82 -1.69 -1.25
CA VAL A 24 17.49 -3.13 -1.30
C VAL A 24 17.78 -3.79 0.04
N GLU A 25 18.94 -3.52 0.61
CA GLU A 25 19.31 -4.11 1.91
C GLU A 25 18.38 -3.66 3.01
N ALA A 26 18.04 -2.36 3.05
CA ALA A 26 17.13 -1.83 4.06
C ALA A 26 15.73 -2.42 3.90
N MET A 27 15.27 -2.59 2.68
CA MET A 27 13.95 -3.15 2.42
C MET A 27 13.85 -4.60 2.88
N ARG A 28 14.93 -5.37 2.71
CA ARG A 28 14.97 -6.73 3.22
C ARG A 28 14.98 -6.76 4.75
N LYS A 29 15.75 -5.86 5.36
CA LYS A 29 15.88 -5.80 6.81
C LYS A 29 14.58 -5.37 7.49
N ASP A 30 13.90 -4.40 6.89
CA ASP A 30 12.70 -3.80 7.49
C ASP A 30 11.40 -4.46 7.03
N HIS A 31 11.50 -5.62 6.39
CA HIS A 31 10.33 -6.36 5.94
C HIS A 31 9.36 -6.65 7.09
N ASN A 32 8.08 -6.37 6.86
CA ASN A 32 7.01 -6.79 7.75
C ASN A 32 5.74 -7.01 6.93
N ILE A 33 4.74 -7.65 7.54
CA ILE A 33 3.53 -8.03 6.83
C ILE A 33 2.77 -6.81 6.31
N ALA A 34 2.71 -5.74 7.08
CA ALA A 34 1.99 -4.54 6.65
C ALA A 34 2.66 -3.88 5.45
N LEU A 35 3.98 -3.76 5.51
CA LEU A 35 4.75 -3.21 4.39
C LEU A 35 4.57 -4.06 3.15
N GLU A 36 4.66 -5.37 3.29
CA GLU A 36 4.46 -6.30 2.18
C GLU A 36 3.08 -6.15 1.56
N ASN A 37 2.02 -6.08 2.40
CA ASN A 37 0.66 -5.92 1.91
C ASN A 37 0.47 -4.62 1.13
N VAL A 38 0.98 -3.52 1.64
CA VAL A 38 0.85 -2.23 0.98
C VAL A 38 1.54 -2.23 -0.37
N VAL A 39 2.75 -2.78 -0.41
CA VAL A 39 3.52 -2.86 -1.65
C VAL A 39 2.83 -3.77 -2.66
N ASP A 40 2.33 -4.90 -2.20
CA ASP A 40 1.62 -5.85 -3.06
C ASP A 40 0.37 -5.22 -3.65
N LEU A 41 -0.41 -4.49 -2.85
CA LEU A 41 -1.59 -3.78 -3.34
C LEU A 41 -1.25 -2.73 -4.40
N CYS A 42 -0.08 -2.12 -4.30
CA CYS A 42 0.35 -1.12 -5.26
C CYS A 42 0.73 -1.74 -6.61
N PHE A 43 1.50 -2.82 -6.58
CA PHE A 43 2.15 -3.33 -7.78
C PHE A 43 1.47 -4.55 -8.40
N LYS A 44 0.62 -5.26 -7.67
CA LYS A 44 -0.05 -6.42 -8.22
C LYS A 44 -1.10 -5.99 -9.24
N PRO A 45 -0.94 -6.34 -10.52
CA PRO A 45 -1.82 -5.81 -11.57
C PRO A 45 -3.27 -6.28 -11.49
N ASN A 46 -3.51 -7.42 -10.85
CA ASN A 46 -4.86 -7.96 -10.74
C ASN A 46 -5.70 -7.29 -9.65
N ILE A 47 -5.07 -6.54 -8.78
CA ILE A 47 -5.78 -5.83 -7.71
C ILE A 47 -6.17 -4.46 -8.21
N LYS A 48 -7.48 -4.18 -8.17
CA LYS A 48 -8.02 -2.88 -8.55
C LYS A 48 -8.85 -2.33 -7.41
N PHE A 49 -8.69 -1.06 -7.13
CA PHE A 49 -9.48 -0.41 -6.10
C PHE A 49 -10.77 0.13 -6.72
N VAL A 50 -11.88 -0.10 -6.03
CA VAL A 50 -13.21 0.33 -6.49
C VAL A 50 -13.52 1.67 -5.83
N LEU A 51 -12.67 2.65 -6.08
CA LEU A 51 -12.75 3.98 -5.50
C LEU A 51 -12.38 5.02 -6.56
N PRO A 52 -12.92 6.24 -6.46
CA PRO A 52 -12.54 7.30 -7.40
C PRO A 52 -11.06 7.64 -7.29
N THR A 53 -10.48 8.05 -8.41
CA THR A 53 -9.09 8.50 -8.45
C THR A 53 -8.96 9.82 -7.68
N GLY A 54 -7.82 10.03 -7.09
CA GLY A 54 -7.51 11.28 -6.40
C GLY A 54 -7.79 11.22 -4.90
N THR A 55 -7.56 12.36 -4.25
CA THR A 55 -7.70 12.48 -2.80
C THR A 55 -9.14 12.80 -2.44
N PRO A 56 -9.81 11.97 -1.66
CA PRO A 56 -11.15 12.30 -1.17
C PRO A 56 -11.09 13.37 -0.08
N PRO A 57 -12.19 14.05 0.20
CA PRO A 57 -12.23 14.98 1.34
C PRO A 57 -12.22 14.18 2.65
N TYR A 58 -11.19 14.38 3.45
CA TYR A 58 -11.09 13.75 4.76
C TYR A 58 -10.33 14.67 5.70
N LYS A 59 -10.51 14.47 7.01
CA LYS A 59 -9.85 15.25 8.05
C LYS A 59 -8.67 14.48 8.60
N PRO A 60 -7.43 14.88 8.30
CA PRO A 60 -6.25 14.14 8.79
C PRO A 60 -6.14 14.19 10.31
N GLN A 61 -5.55 13.15 10.90
CA GLN A 61 -5.18 13.17 12.31
C GLN A 61 -4.06 14.19 12.54
N PRO A 62 -4.02 14.82 13.72
CA PRO A 62 -2.85 15.66 14.08
C PRO A 62 -1.60 14.79 14.11
N LYS A 63 -0.46 15.37 13.77
CA LYS A 63 0.81 14.62 13.80
C LYS A 63 1.14 14.08 15.19
N GLU A 64 0.68 14.76 16.20
CA GLU A 64 0.92 14.39 17.59
C GLU A 64 0.09 13.20 18.07
N ALA A 65 -0.86 12.76 17.25
CA ALA A 65 -1.77 11.68 17.63
C ALA A 65 -1.08 10.31 17.76
N ASP A 66 0.07 10.15 17.12
CA ASP A 66 0.90 8.94 17.25
C ASP A 66 0.12 7.66 16.95
N CYS A 67 -0.50 7.63 15.77
CA CYS A 67 -1.39 6.53 15.40
C CYS A 67 -0.80 5.59 14.33
N GLN A 68 0.52 5.45 14.28
CA GLN A 68 1.20 4.61 13.30
C GLN A 68 0.80 3.13 13.39
N ALA A 69 0.40 2.68 14.57
CA ALA A 69 -0.01 1.28 14.75
C ALA A 69 -1.36 0.97 14.09
N THR A 70 -2.15 1.98 13.75
CA THR A 70 -3.51 1.76 13.23
C THR A 70 -3.50 1.01 11.91
N LEU A 71 -2.60 1.36 11.00
CA LEU A 71 -2.53 0.67 9.70
C LEU A 71 -2.20 -0.81 9.90
N TYR A 72 -1.24 -1.11 10.77
CA TYR A 72 -0.87 -2.51 11.08
C TYR A 72 -2.06 -3.31 11.59
N ALA A 73 -2.88 -2.68 12.42
CA ALA A 73 -4.01 -3.37 13.05
C ALA A 73 -5.19 -3.56 12.08
N ASN A 74 -5.24 -2.81 10.97
CA ASN A 74 -6.41 -2.75 10.12
C ASN A 74 -6.14 -3.15 8.67
N LEU A 75 -5.16 -4.01 8.43
CA LEU A 75 -4.83 -4.45 7.08
C LEU A 75 -6.01 -5.11 6.36
N ARG A 76 -6.89 -5.76 7.09
CA ARG A 76 -8.05 -6.42 6.50
C ARG A 76 -9.02 -5.44 5.84
N LYS A 77 -9.00 -4.19 6.24
CA LYS A 77 -9.91 -3.20 5.66
C LYS A 77 -9.68 -2.95 4.18
N PHE A 78 -8.48 -3.23 3.69
CA PHE A 78 -8.23 -3.10 2.26
C PHE A 78 -9.16 -3.98 1.43
N GLY A 79 -9.59 -5.12 1.95
CA GLY A 79 -10.52 -5.99 1.24
C GLY A 79 -11.85 -5.33 0.92
N VAL A 80 -12.26 -4.34 1.70
CA VAL A 80 -13.50 -3.59 1.44
C VAL A 80 -13.38 -2.75 0.17
N PHE A 81 -12.18 -2.32 -0.16
CA PHE A 81 -11.95 -1.29 -1.17
C PHE A 81 -11.53 -1.84 -2.54
N ILE A 82 -11.33 -3.15 -2.66
CA ILE A 82 -10.84 -3.75 -3.89
C ILE A 82 -11.94 -4.47 -4.65
N ASP A 83 -11.79 -4.54 -5.97
CA ASP A 83 -12.67 -5.30 -6.82
C ASP A 83 -12.49 -6.79 -6.56
N LYS A 84 -13.60 -7.54 -6.60
CA LYS A 84 -13.59 -8.99 -6.32
C LYS A 84 -13.14 -9.34 -4.91
N GLY A 85 -13.26 -8.38 -4.00
CA GLY A 85 -13.01 -8.61 -2.58
C GLY A 85 -14.19 -9.32 -1.93
N PRO A 86 -14.14 -9.48 -0.60
CA PRO A 86 -15.17 -10.22 0.14
C PRO A 86 -16.52 -9.51 0.24
N TYR A 87 -16.63 -8.28 -0.25
CA TYR A 87 -17.86 -7.50 -0.16
C TYR A 87 -18.35 -7.05 -1.54
N PRO A 88 -18.73 -8.01 -2.41
CA PRO A 88 -19.06 -7.65 -3.80
C PRO A 88 -20.35 -6.83 -3.93
N ASN A 89 -21.24 -6.93 -2.96
CA ASN A 89 -22.54 -6.25 -3.01
C ASN A 89 -22.60 -4.95 -2.23
N MET A 90 -21.45 -4.50 -1.69
CA MET A 90 -21.42 -3.24 -0.95
C MET A 90 -21.71 -2.07 -1.89
N ARG A 91 -22.59 -1.16 -1.44
CA ARG A 91 -22.92 0.02 -2.22
C ARG A 91 -21.70 0.94 -2.32
N GLN A 92 -21.55 1.59 -3.47
CA GLN A 92 -20.40 2.47 -3.70
C GLN A 92 -20.31 3.60 -2.66
N PHE A 93 -21.43 4.22 -2.35
CA PHE A 93 -21.45 5.27 -1.32
C PHE A 93 -20.92 4.76 0.02
N GLN A 94 -21.33 3.58 0.41
CA GLN A 94 -20.92 2.98 1.67
C GLN A 94 -19.41 2.67 1.64
N ARG A 95 -18.93 2.18 0.53
CA ARG A 95 -17.51 1.87 0.34
C ARG A 95 -16.66 3.13 0.45
N GLU A 96 -17.09 4.20 -0.20
CA GLU A 96 -16.36 5.47 -0.16
C GLU A 96 -16.39 6.08 1.24
N THR A 97 -17.52 5.99 1.93
CA THR A 97 -17.63 6.47 3.31
C THR A 97 -16.67 5.72 4.23
N GLN A 98 -16.60 4.40 4.09
CA GLN A 98 -15.67 3.61 4.89
C GLN A 98 -14.22 3.94 4.57
N PHE A 99 -13.92 4.25 3.31
CA PHE A 99 -12.57 4.65 2.94
C PHE A 99 -12.16 5.95 3.62
N VAL A 100 -13.04 6.95 3.61
CA VAL A 100 -12.79 8.23 4.30
C VAL A 100 -12.56 7.99 5.80
N GLN A 101 -13.42 7.18 6.42
CA GLN A 101 -13.28 6.86 7.84
C GLN A 101 -11.93 6.17 8.13
N PHE A 102 -11.52 5.29 7.24
CA PHE A 102 -10.24 4.61 7.38
C PHE A 102 -9.10 5.61 7.33
N LEU A 103 -9.11 6.52 6.35
CA LEU A 103 -8.07 7.55 6.23
C LEU A 103 -8.01 8.43 7.48
N GLU A 104 -9.16 8.76 8.04
CA GLU A 104 -9.23 9.63 9.23
C GLU A 104 -8.72 8.96 10.48
N SER A 105 -8.62 7.63 10.48
CA SER A 105 -8.09 6.88 11.61
C SER A 105 -6.58 6.66 11.54
N LEU A 106 -5.97 6.93 10.39
CA LEU A 106 -4.56 6.64 10.16
C LEU A 106 -3.66 7.82 10.52
N ASP A 107 -2.39 7.51 10.77
CA ASP A 107 -1.35 8.54 10.77
C ASP A 107 -1.42 9.32 9.45
N PRO A 108 -1.21 10.65 9.48
CA PRO A 108 -1.32 11.46 8.26
C PRO A 108 -0.48 10.96 7.09
N ASP A 109 0.73 10.51 7.35
CA ASP A 109 1.60 10.02 6.28
C ASP A 109 1.14 8.67 5.75
N ASP A 110 0.64 7.80 6.64
CA ASP A 110 0.06 6.52 6.22
C ASP A 110 -1.20 6.76 5.39
N ALA A 111 -2.02 7.75 5.75
CA ALA A 111 -3.21 8.09 4.98
C ALA A 111 -2.83 8.53 3.56
N LYS A 112 -1.81 9.36 3.42
CA LYS A 112 -1.33 9.77 2.10
C LYS A 112 -0.81 8.60 1.29
N LEU A 113 -0.12 7.68 1.94
CA LEU A 113 0.36 6.47 1.30
C LEU A 113 -0.81 5.62 0.78
N VAL A 114 -1.83 5.43 1.61
CA VAL A 114 -3.02 4.64 1.23
C VAL A 114 -3.72 5.27 0.03
N ILE A 115 -3.84 6.59 0.00
CA ILE A 115 -4.44 7.29 -1.15
C ILE A 115 -3.64 7.01 -2.43
N ALA A 116 -2.32 7.09 -2.33
CA ALA A 116 -1.46 6.83 -3.50
C ALA A 116 -1.56 5.39 -3.96
N ILE A 117 -1.57 4.44 -3.02
CA ILE A 117 -1.71 3.01 -3.33
C ILE A 117 -3.06 2.73 -4.02
N LYS A 118 -4.11 3.38 -3.57
CA LYS A 118 -5.42 3.28 -4.20
C LYS A 118 -5.34 3.63 -5.69
N ASP A 119 -4.54 4.62 -6.03
CA ASP A 119 -4.33 5.05 -7.40
C ASP A 119 -3.18 4.29 -8.07
N LYS A 120 -2.68 3.24 -7.44
CA LYS A 120 -1.60 2.38 -7.94
C LYS A 120 -0.31 3.15 -8.16
N LYS A 121 -0.01 4.07 -7.25
CA LYS A 121 1.20 4.89 -7.30
C LYS A 121 2.02 4.72 -6.03
N MET A 122 3.33 4.65 -6.19
CA MET A 122 4.25 4.62 -5.06
C MET A 122 4.86 6.02 -4.93
N PRO A 123 4.53 6.78 -3.89
CA PRO A 123 4.85 8.21 -3.85
C PRO A 123 6.29 8.55 -3.44
N TYR A 124 7.13 7.56 -3.26
CA TYR A 124 8.51 7.78 -2.79
C TYR A 124 9.51 7.60 -3.91
N LYS A 125 10.35 8.61 -4.12
CA LYS A 125 11.36 8.58 -5.16
C LYS A 125 12.36 7.44 -4.91
N GLY A 126 12.64 6.66 -5.93
CA GLY A 126 13.56 5.53 -5.79
C GLY A 126 12.96 4.26 -5.24
N ILE A 127 11.72 4.30 -4.80
CA ILE A 127 11.00 3.11 -4.35
C ILE A 127 10.16 2.64 -5.54
N THR A 128 10.73 1.73 -6.31
CA THR A 128 10.15 1.31 -7.58
C THR A 128 9.87 -0.19 -7.57
N LYS A 129 9.09 -0.63 -8.55
CA LYS A 129 8.84 -2.05 -8.75
C LYS A 129 10.18 -2.82 -8.87
N GLY A 130 11.15 -2.24 -9.61
CA GLY A 130 12.46 -2.86 -9.76
C GLY A 130 13.20 -3.06 -8.45
N LEU A 131 13.03 -2.11 -7.53
CA LEU A 131 13.64 -2.25 -6.20
C LEU A 131 13.10 -3.49 -5.49
N PHE A 132 11.80 -3.70 -5.53
CA PHE A 132 11.18 -4.85 -4.88
C PHE A 132 11.47 -6.15 -5.61
N GLN A 133 11.68 -6.10 -6.92
CA GLN A 133 12.10 -7.29 -7.67
C GLN A 133 13.45 -7.81 -7.17
N GLU A 134 14.33 -6.93 -6.75
CA GLU A 134 15.60 -7.33 -6.16
C GLU A 134 15.47 -7.68 -4.68
N ALA A 135 14.74 -6.87 -3.93
CA ALA A 135 14.62 -7.07 -2.47
C ALA A 135 13.76 -8.27 -2.11
N TRP A 136 12.63 -8.41 -2.79
CA TRP A 136 11.64 -9.45 -2.50
C TRP A 136 11.22 -10.19 -3.77
N PRO A 137 12.13 -10.94 -4.39
CA PRO A 137 11.85 -11.56 -5.69
C PRO A 137 10.68 -12.53 -5.68
N ALA A 138 10.46 -13.24 -4.58
CA ALA A 138 9.34 -14.17 -4.49
C ALA A 138 8.00 -13.46 -4.56
N LEU A 139 7.86 -12.36 -3.83
CA LEU A 139 6.64 -11.56 -3.88
C LEU A 139 6.48 -10.91 -5.25
N ALA A 140 7.54 -10.31 -5.75
CA ALA A 140 7.49 -9.60 -7.02
C ALA A 140 7.16 -10.52 -8.20
N SER A 141 7.48 -11.80 -8.10
CA SER A 141 7.16 -12.75 -9.16
C SER A 141 5.65 -12.91 -9.35
N THR A 142 4.85 -12.55 -8.35
CA THR A 142 3.39 -12.60 -8.45
C THR A 142 2.79 -11.40 -9.16
N TRP A 143 3.61 -10.40 -9.49
CA TRP A 143 3.13 -9.16 -10.10
C TRP A 143 3.12 -9.19 -11.63
N VAL A 144 3.14 -10.37 -12.19
CA VAL A 144 3.11 -10.54 -13.63
C VAL A 144 1.67 -10.53 -14.13
N VAL A 145 1.40 -9.72 -15.14
CA VAL A 145 0.08 -9.72 -15.77
C VAL A 145 -0.05 -11.01 -16.57
N GLN A 146 -1.06 -11.78 -16.26
CA GLN A 146 -1.38 -12.97 -17.04
C GLN A 146 -2.30 -12.56 -18.17
N SER A 147 -1.80 -12.68 -19.37
CA SER A 147 -2.58 -12.44 -20.55
C SER A 147 -3.24 -13.75 -20.95
N ASP A 148 -4.54 -13.72 -21.19
CA ASP A 148 -5.26 -14.94 -21.57
C ASP A 148 -4.68 -15.59 -22.80
N GLY A 149 -4.34 -14.79 -23.78
CA GLY A 149 -3.77 -15.30 -25.00
C GLY A 149 -2.42 -15.97 -24.80
N GLN A 150 -1.65 -15.42 -23.93
CA GLN A 150 -0.33 -15.98 -23.62
C GLN A 150 -0.43 -17.30 -22.91
N ASN A 151 -1.34 -17.33 -21.95
CA ASN A 151 -1.46 -18.51 -21.14
C ASN A 151 -1.82 -19.72 -21.96
N ASN A 152 -2.50 -19.48 -23.03
CA ASN A 152 -3.01 -20.55 -23.83
C ASN A 152 -2.18 -20.79 -25.07
N SER A 153 -1.10 -20.13 -25.14
CA SER A 153 -0.20 -20.30 -26.28
C SER A 153 0.36 -21.68 -26.35
N ALA A 154 0.23 -22.39 -25.30
CA ALA A 154 0.62 -23.77 -25.35
C ALA A 154 -0.18 -24.51 -26.42
#